data_2ea1a905e611d6cc93c81b3980e07245
#
_entry.id   2ea1a905e611d6cc93c81b3980e07245
#
_cell.length_a   1.000
_cell.length_b   1.000
_cell.length_c   1.000
_cell.angle_alpha   90.00
_cell.angle_beta   90.00
_cell.angle_gamma   90.00
#
_symmetry.space_group_name_H-M   'P 1'
#
loop_
_entity.id
_entity.type
_entity.pdbx_description
1 polymer ?
#
loop_
_entity_poly.entity_id
_entity_poly.type
_entity_poly.pdbx_seq_one_letter_code
_entity_poly.pdbx_strand_id
1 'polypeptide(L)'
;MTFLLDFISLKHTNADMQYCAEELYTQSFPVSERRKWEDILINLQNPYFDFFVITDSGMFAGIISLWRFDKFVYIEHFAVECSKRQKGVGSQVLQLLKDEVKKPLVLETEPPEDAISVKRINFYKKNGLSLLSEKYIQPPYYDGLPQVELKIMTDWEDYDFRLIKHTLYKHVYNVLP
;
A
#
# COMPACT_ATOMS: atom_id res chain seq x y z
N MET A 1 8.27 -16.40 -16.84
CA MET A 1 7.39 -17.17 -15.93
C MET A 1 6.10 -16.39 -15.84
N THR A 2 4.97 -16.98 -16.19
CA THR A 2 3.66 -16.32 -16.14
C THR A 2 3.03 -16.67 -14.80
N PHE A 3 2.66 -15.67 -13.99
CA PHE A 3 1.93 -15.86 -12.75
C PHE A 3 0.44 -15.80 -13.04
N LEU A 4 -0.35 -16.61 -12.37
CA LEU A 4 -1.81 -16.53 -12.36
C LEU A 4 -2.22 -15.83 -11.07
N LEU A 5 -2.15 -14.48 -11.09
CA LEU A 5 -2.43 -13.66 -9.91
C LEU A 5 -3.90 -13.30 -9.85
N ASP A 6 -4.46 -13.44 -8.65
CA ASP A 6 -5.80 -12.99 -8.31
C ASP A 6 -5.78 -12.10 -7.07
N PHE A 7 -6.72 -11.14 -7.01
CA PHE A 7 -6.99 -10.29 -5.85
C PHE A 7 -8.27 -10.79 -5.18
N ILE A 8 -8.14 -11.34 -3.99
CA ILE A 8 -9.28 -11.84 -3.21
C ILE A 8 -9.52 -10.86 -2.06
N SER A 9 -10.69 -10.22 -2.02
CA SER A 9 -11.04 -9.35 -0.89
C SER A 9 -10.92 -10.11 0.42
N LEU A 10 -10.29 -9.51 1.42
CA LEU A 10 -10.12 -10.11 2.76
C LEU A 10 -11.45 -10.56 3.37
N LYS A 11 -12.55 -9.88 3.02
CA LYS A 11 -13.91 -10.27 3.43
C LYS A 11 -14.33 -11.66 2.96
N HIS A 12 -13.75 -12.15 1.86
CA HIS A 12 -14.15 -13.39 1.20
C HIS A 12 -13.07 -14.48 1.29
N THR A 13 -12.02 -14.25 2.09
CA THR A 13 -10.96 -15.24 2.32
C THR A 13 -11.34 -16.19 3.45
N ASN A 14 -10.77 -17.39 3.43
CA ASN A 14 -10.87 -18.34 4.55
C ASN A 14 -9.93 -17.96 5.70
N ALA A 15 -10.07 -18.63 6.84
CA ALA A 15 -9.28 -18.34 8.05
C ALA A 15 -7.77 -18.49 7.83
N ASP A 16 -7.33 -19.47 7.05
CA ASP A 16 -5.89 -19.69 6.79
C ASP A 16 -5.29 -18.54 5.99
N MET A 17 -6.01 -18.05 4.96
CA MET A 17 -5.60 -16.88 4.17
C MET A 17 -5.59 -15.60 5.01
N GLN A 18 -6.57 -15.42 5.91
CA GLN A 18 -6.60 -14.28 6.84
C GLN A 18 -5.42 -14.32 7.78
N TYR A 19 -5.10 -15.48 8.34
CA TYR A 19 -3.93 -15.67 9.19
C TYR A 19 -2.63 -15.34 8.45
N CYS A 20 -2.43 -15.85 7.23
CA CYS A 20 -1.26 -15.52 6.42
C CYS A 20 -1.17 -14.01 6.11
N ALA A 21 -2.32 -13.36 5.87
CA ALA A 21 -2.38 -11.93 5.61
C ALA A 21 -1.98 -11.11 6.84
N GLU A 22 -2.50 -11.44 8.02
CA GLU A 22 -2.16 -10.80 9.29
C GLU A 22 -0.68 -10.95 9.63
N GLU A 23 -0.14 -12.18 9.51
CA GLU A 23 1.27 -12.47 9.73
C GLU A 23 2.16 -11.62 8.81
N LEU A 24 1.91 -11.65 7.50
CA LEU A 24 2.70 -10.87 6.53
C LEU A 24 2.60 -9.37 6.79
N TYR A 25 1.41 -8.87 7.09
CA TYR A 25 1.17 -7.48 7.42
C TYR A 25 1.97 -7.04 8.64
N THR A 26 1.87 -7.79 9.71
CA THR A 26 2.52 -7.50 10.99
C THR A 26 4.05 -7.54 10.89
N GLN A 27 4.59 -8.47 10.10
CA GLN A 27 6.03 -8.63 9.91
C GLN A 27 6.61 -7.61 8.90
N SER A 28 5.81 -7.11 7.97
CA SER A 28 6.29 -6.24 6.88
C SER A 28 6.30 -4.75 7.24
N PHE A 29 5.49 -4.32 8.21
CA PHE A 29 5.33 -2.91 8.53
C PHE A 29 5.57 -2.65 10.02
N PRO A 30 6.38 -1.62 10.38
CA PRO A 30 6.61 -1.25 11.78
C PRO A 30 5.32 -0.70 12.41
N VAL A 31 5.22 -0.76 13.74
CA VAL A 31 4.03 -0.32 14.49
C VAL A 31 3.68 1.15 14.22
N SER A 32 4.68 2.01 13.97
CA SER A 32 4.49 3.42 13.64
C SER A 32 3.85 3.66 12.27
N GLU A 33 3.92 2.68 11.37
CA GLU A 33 3.51 2.79 9.97
C GLU A 33 2.38 1.82 9.61
N ARG A 34 1.70 1.26 10.60
CA ARG A 34 0.59 0.33 10.36
C ARG A 34 -0.57 0.49 11.34
N ARG A 35 -1.74 0.07 10.91
CA ARG A 35 -2.92 -0.07 11.77
C ARG A 35 -2.81 -1.35 12.62
N LYS A 36 -3.58 -1.41 13.71
CA LYS A 36 -3.86 -2.68 14.37
C LYS A 36 -4.71 -3.54 13.43
N TRP A 37 -4.56 -4.86 13.53
CA TRP A 37 -5.29 -5.77 12.64
C TRP A 37 -6.80 -5.65 12.81
N GLU A 38 -7.28 -5.47 14.04
CA GLU A 38 -8.70 -5.25 14.33
C GLU A 38 -9.25 -4.02 13.62
N ASP A 39 -8.45 -2.95 13.50
CA ASP A 39 -8.86 -1.74 12.79
C ASP A 39 -8.87 -1.92 11.26
N ILE A 40 -8.00 -2.80 10.73
CA ILE A 40 -8.11 -3.24 9.32
C ILE A 40 -9.47 -3.90 9.11
N LEU A 41 -9.87 -4.84 9.98
CA LEU A 41 -11.16 -5.53 9.86
C LEU A 41 -12.36 -4.57 9.97
N ILE A 42 -12.28 -3.59 10.86
CA ILE A 42 -13.29 -2.52 10.98
C ILE A 42 -13.33 -1.67 9.70
N ASN A 43 -12.15 -1.26 9.19
CA ASN A 43 -12.06 -0.44 7.98
C ASN A 43 -12.59 -1.14 6.73
N LEU A 44 -12.71 -2.45 6.70
CA LEU A 44 -13.38 -3.15 5.59
C LEU A 44 -14.85 -2.73 5.39
N GLN A 45 -15.48 -2.08 6.38
CA GLN A 45 -16.83 -1.50 6.22
C GLN A 45 -16.81 -0.10 5.57
N ASN A 46 -15.65 0.53 5.46
CA ASN A 46 -15.50 1.82 4.81
C ASN A 46 -15.54 1.64 3.27
N PRO A 47 -16.43 2.33 2.55
CA PRO A 47 -16.59 2.15 1.10
C PRO A 47 -15.36 2.61 0.27
N TYR A 48 -14.46 3.38 0.88
CA TYR A 48 -13.23 3.82 0.24
C TYR A 48 -12.05 2.87 0.46
N PHE A 49 -12.16 1.92 1.39
CA PHE A 49 -11.06 1.05 1.79
C PHE A 49 -11.26 -0.39 1.32
N ASP A 50 -10.23 -0.92 0.68
CA ASP A 50 -10.13 -2.32 0.30
C ASP A 50 -8.86 -2.95 0.88
N PHE A 51 -8.96 -4.19 1.31
CA PHE A 51 -7.81 -5.03 1.62
C PHE A 51 -7.92 -6.34 0.85
N PHE A 52 -6.90 -6.63 0.05
CA PHE A 52 -6.84 -7.84 -0.76
C PHE A 52 -5.71 -8.76 -0.32
N VAL A 53 -6.02 -10.04 -0.30
CA VAL A 53 -5.03 -11.12 -0.36
C VAL A 53 -4.69 -11.34 -1.84
N ILE A 54 -3.42 -11.38 -2.15
CA ILE A 54 -2.91 -11.70 -3.48
C ILE A 54 -2.59 -13.20 -3.49
N THR A 55 -3.11 -13.90 -4.48
CA THR A 55 -2.78 -15.31 -4.70
C THR A 55 -2.08 -15.51 -6.05
N ASP A 56 -1.26 -16.54 -6.14
CA ASP A 56 -0.64 -17.02 -7.38
C ASP A 56 -1.03 -18.49 -7.55
N SER A 57 -1.85 -18.78 -8.56
CA SER A 57 -2.42 -20.11 -8.77
C SER A 57 -3.16 -20.65 -7.53
N GLY A 58 -3.90 -19.78 -6.85
CA GLY A 58 -4.65 -20.10 -5.64
C GLY A 58 -3.83 -20.16 -4.35
N MET A 59 -2.51 -20.03 -4.41
CA MET A 59 -1.62 -20.03 -3.24
C MET A 59 -1.33 -18.60 -2.78
N PHE A 60 -1.23 -18.36 -1.47
CA PHE A 60 -0.89 -17.08 -0.89
C PHE A 60 0.42 -16.51 -1.49
N ALA A 61 0.37 -15.27 -1.94
CA ALA A 61 1.51 -14.59 -2.56
C ALA A 61 1.79 -13.20 -1.99
N GLY A 62 0.83 -12.59 -1.29
CA GLY A 62 1.02 -11.26 -0.71
C GLY A 62 -0.27 -10.61 -0.28
N ILE A 63 -0.17 -9.33 0.07
CA ILE A 63 -1.27 -8.47 0.48
C ILE A 63 -1.16 -7.10 -0.14
N ILE A 64 -2.29 -6.43 -0.35
CA ILE A 64 -2.34 -5.03 -0.70
C ILE A 64 -3.58 -4.37 -0.08
N SER A 65 -3.42 -3.20 0.55
CA SER A 65 -4.53 -2.37 1.00
C SER A 65 -4.58 -1.06 0.24
N LEU A 66 -5.79 -0.64 -0.11
CA LEU A 66 -6.05 0.47 -1.00
C LEU A 66 -7.10 1.42 -0.41
N TRP A 67 -6.93 2.72 -0.70
CA TRP A 67 -7.99 3.72 -0.55
C TRP A 67 -8.36 4.26 -1.92
N ARG A 68 -9.63 4.14 -2.30
CA ARG A 68 -10.13 4.56 -3.62
C ARG A 68 -10.74 5.96 -3.51
N PHE A 69 -9.96 6.97 -3.87
CA PHE A 69 -10.45 8.36 -3.95
C PHE A 69 -10.89 8.74 -5.38
N ASP A 70 -11.55 9.88 -5.51
CA ASP A 70 -12.07 10.32 -6.82
C ASP A 70 -10.97 10.54 -7.84
N LYS A 71 -9.84 11.11 -7.44
CA LYS A 71 -8.74 11.51 -8.33
C LYS A 71 -7.61 10.50 -8.41
N PHE A 72 -7.41 9.67 -7.39
CA PHE A 72 -6.32 8.71 -7.32
C PHE A 72 -6.68 7.51 -6.45
N VAL A 73 -5.89 6.46 -6.55
CA VAL A 73 -5.91 5.33 -5.62
C VAL A 73 -4.64 5.38 -4.76
N TYR A 74 -4.80 5.35 -3.46
CA TYR A 74 -3.68 5.30 -2.53
C TYR A 74 -3.42 3.85 -2.11
N ILE A 75 -2.19 3.39 -2.32
CA ILE A 75 -1.70 2.10 -1.80
C ILE A 75 -1.14 2.38 -0.40
N GLU A 76 -1.88 1.98 0.63
CA GLU A 76 -1.46 2.17 2.02
C GLU A 76 -0.42 1.12 2.43
N HIS A 77 -0.68 -0.15 2.12
CA HIS A 77 0.25 -1.24 2.41
C HIS A 77 0.36 -2.19 1.21
N PHE A 78 1.57 -2.59 0.88
CA PHE A 78 1.82 -3.59 -0.15
C PHE A 78 3.00 -4.47 0.25
N ALA A 79 2.78 -5.76 0.39
CA ALA A 79 3.83 -6.72 0.72
C ALA A 79 3.67 -8.01 -0.09
N VAL A 80 4.79 -8.49 -0.64
CA VAL A 80 4.89 -9.79 -1.31
C VAL A 80 5.53 -10.78 -0.33
N GLU A 81 4.97 -11.98 -0.27
CA GLU A 81 5.49 -13.10 0.54
C GLU A 81 6.98 -13.38 0.19
N CYS A 82 7.82 -13.64 1.20
CA CYS A 82 9.27 -13.72 1.03
C CYS A 82 9.72 -14.68 -0.06
N SER A 83 9.11 -15.86 -0.14
CA SER A 83 9.47 -16.90 -1.13
C SER A 83 9.11 -16.50 -2.56
N LYS A 84 8.23 -15.51 -2.73
CA LYS A 84 7.75 -15.00 -4.02
C LYS A 84 8.47 -13.70 -4.46
N ARG A 85 9.29 -13.10 -3.59
CA ARG A 85 10.04 -11.87 -3.92
C ARG A 85 11.08 -12.10 -5.01
N GLN A 86 11.46 -11.01 -5.70
CA GLN A 86 12.48 -11.01 -6.78
C GLN A 86 12.13 -11.88 -8.00
N LYS A 87 10.90 -12.39 -8.09
CA LYS A 87 10.39 -13.20 -9.21
C LYS A 87 9.48 -12.41 -10.16
N GLY A 88 9.28 -11.11 -9.92
CA GLY A 88 8.41 -10.27 -10.74
C GLY A 88 6.96 -10.15 -10.25
N VAL A 89 6.56 -10.88 -9.20
CA VAL A 89 5.19 -10.85 -8.64
C VAL A 89 4.75 -9.44 -8.32
N GLY A 90 5.56 -8.66 -7.58
CA GLY A 90 5.19 -7.29 -7.21
C GLY A 90 4.94 -6.37 -8.41
N SER A 91 5.75 -6.48 -9.48
CA SER A 91 5.55 -5.68 -10.69
C SER A 91 4.28 -6.06 -11.42
N GLN A 92 3.96 -7.35 -11.50
CA GLN A 92 2.73 -7.82 -12.11
C GLN A 92 1.49 -7.39 -11.31
N VAL A 93 1.56 -7.41 -9.97
CA VAL A 93 0.50 -6.88 -9.09
C VAL A 93 0.23 -5.41 -9.40
N LEU A 94 1.27 -4.56 -9.45
CA LEU A 94 1.10 -3.14 -9.77
C LEU A 94 0.53 -2.92 -11.16
N GLN A 95 0.95 -3.72 -12.15
CA GLN A 95 0.41 -3.63 -13.51
C GLN A 95 -1.08 -3.98 -13.54
N LEU A 96 -1.47 -5.10 -12.93
CA LEU A 96 -2.87 -5.51 -12.85
C LEU A 96 -3.73 -4.46 -12.12
N LEU A 97 -3.20 -3.89 -11.04
CA LEU A 97 -3.89 -2.82 -10.31
C LEU A 97 -4.12 -1.59 -11.20
N LYS A 98 -3.10 -1.12 -11.93
CA LYS A 98 -3.22 0.00 -12.87
C LYS A 98 -4.27 -0.25 -13.94
N ASP A 99 -4.26 -1.45 -14.52
CA ASP A 99 -5.20 -1.85 -15.56
C ASP A 99 -6.65 -1.90 -15.04
N GLU A 100 -6.84 -2.25 -13.76
CA GLU A 100 -8.16 -2.28 -13.11
C GLU A 100 -8.65 -0.88 -12.75
N VAL A 101 -7.84 -0.10 -12.01
CA VAL A 101 -8.33 1.14 -11.40
C VAL A 101 -8.38 2.32 -12.38
N LYS A 102 -7.52 2.33 -13.40
CA LYS A 102 -7.43 3.39 -14.44
C LYS A 102 -7.38 4.81 -13.85
N LYS A 103 -6.75 4.93 -12.68
CA LYS A 103 -6.48 6.17 -11.95
C LYS A 103 -5.03 6.18 -11.52
N PRO A 104 -4.44 7.37 -11.32
CA PRO A 104 -3.09 7.46 -10.77
C PRO A 104 -2.97 6.71 -9.45
N LEU A 105 -1.83 6.06 -9.25
CA LEU A 105 -1.45 5.45 -7.97
C LEU A 105 -0.63 6.43 -7.15
N VAL A 106 -0.90 6.46 -5.86
CA VAL A 106 -0.15 7.21 -4.86
C VAL A 106 0.26 6.25 -3.75
N LEU A 107 1.47 6.37 -3.24
CA LEU A 107 1.93 5.62 -2.07
C LEU A 107 2.94 6.43 -1.25
N GLU A 108 3.13 6.01 -0.02
CA GLU A 108 4.17 6.51 0.88
C GLU A 108 5.35 5.54 0.92
N THR A 109 6.56 6.07 1.09
CA THR A 109 7.78 5.29 1.24
C THR A 109 8.78 6.03 2.11
N GLU A 110 9.67 5.32 2.77
CA GLU A 110 10.76 5.93 3.53
C GLU A 110 11.69 6.74 2.60
N PRO A 111 12.34 7.78 3.11
CA PRO A 111 13.41 8.47 2.39
C PRO A 111 14.53 7.51 1.96
N PRO A 112 15.27 7.81 0.88
CA PRO A 112 16.33 6.92 0.37
C PRO A 112 17.63 6.98 1.22
N GLU A 113 17.52 6.65 2.50
CA GLU A 113 18.62 6.78 3.48
C GLU A 113 19.40 5.48 3.66
N ASP A 114 18.83 4.33 3.29
CA ASP A 114 19.48 3.04 3.38
C ASP A 114 19.30 2.18 2.11
N ALA A 115 19.98 1.04 2.07
CA ALA A 115 19.95 0.16 0.90
C ALA A 115 18.55 -0.47 0.66
N ILE A 116 17.71 -0.59 1.68
CA ILE A 116 16.37 -1.20 1.58
C ILE A 116 15.40 -0.19 1.01
N SER A 117 15.36 1.03 1.57
CA SER A 117 14.52 2.13 1.07
C SER A 117 14.88 2.50 -0.37
N VAL A 118 16.18 2.55 -0.71
CA VAL A 118 16.65 2.78 -2.10
C VAL A 118 16.16 1.67 -3.04
N LYS A 119 16.25 0.40 -2.65
CA LYS A 119 15.73 -0.72 -3.45
C LYS A 119 14.22 -0.63 -3.66
N ARG A 120 13.47 -0.24 -2.62
CA ARG A 120 12.00 -0.06 -2.67
C ARG A 120 11.64 1.07 -3.63
N ILE A 121 12.27 2.23 -3.51
CA ILE A 121 12.07 3.36 -4.42
C ILE A 121 12.40 2.97 -5.86
N ASN A 122 13.52 2.27 -6.09
CA ASN A 122 13.90 1.81 -7.43
C ASN A 122 12.90 0.80 -8.01
N PHE A 123 12.31 -0.06 -7.17
CA PHE A 123 11.24 -0.96 -7.57
C PHE A 123 10.02 -0.17 -8.07
N TYR A 124 9.56 0.83 -7.33
CA TYR A 124 8.42 1.65 -7.75
C TYR A 124 8.73 2.50 -8.99
N LYS A 125 9.94 3.05 -9.09
CA LYS A 125 10.39 3.77 -10.30
C LYS A 125 10.36 2.88 -11.55
N LYS A 126 10.81 1.64 -11.45
CA LYS A 126 10.73 0.65 -12.55
C LYS A 126 9.30 0.33 -12.96
N ASN A 127 8.36 0.51 -12.06
CA ASN A 127 6.92 0.32 -12.29
C ASN A 127 6.19 1.64 -12.63
N GLY A 128 6.94 2.70 -13.01
CA GLY A 128 6.40 3.93 -13.56
C GLY A 128 5.95 4.97 -12.54
N LEU A 129 6.30 4.81 -11.24
CA LEU A 129 6.03 5.85 -10.25
C LEU A 129 7.24 6.76 -10.07
N SER A 130 7.00 8.04 -9.83
CA SER A 130 8.02 9.06 -9.56
C SER A 130 8.04 9.42 -8.09
N LEU A 131 9.25 9.63 -7.56
CA LEU A 131 9.43 10.12 -6.18
C LEU A 131 9.26 11.64 -6.18
N LEU A 132 8.38 12.14 -5.34
CA LEU A 132 8.14 13.58 -5.22
C LEU A 132 9.20 14.24 -4.33
N SER A 133 9.50 15.52 -4.62
CA SER A 133 10.50 16.31 -3.89
C SER A 133 9.98 16.89 -2.58
N GLU A 134 8.67 17.07 -2.47
CA GLU A 134 8.01 17.73 -1.35
C GLU A 134 8.24 16.99 -0.03
N LYS A 135 8.30 17.78 1.05
CA LYS A 135 8.34 17.22 2.40
C LYS A 135 6.96 16.70 2.80
N TYR A 136 6.94 15.45 3.23
CA TYR A 136 5.75 14.81 3.72
C TYR A 136 6.02 14.17 5.09
N ILE A 137 5.10 14.42 6.02
CA ILE A 137 5.13 13.81 7.36
C ILE A 137 3.85 12.98 7.50
N GLN A 138 4.01 11.70 7.69
CA GLN A 138 2.89 10.82 8.02
C GLN A 138 2.41 11.14 9.44
N PRO A 139 1.12 11.48 9.62
CA PRO A 139 0.54 11.56 10.96
C PRO A 139 0.54 10.18 11.64
N PRO A 140 0.60 10.12 12.97
CA PRO A 140 0.50 8.84 13.66
C PRO A 140 -0.87 8.21 13.48
N TYR A 141 -0.94 6.89 13.35
CA TYR A 141 -2.21 6.15 13.31
C TYR A 141 -2.96 6.19 14.65
N TYR A 142 -2.23 6.36 15.76
CA TYR A 142 -2.79 6.36 17.13
C TYR A 142 -2.04 7.36 17.99
N ASP A 143 -2.73 7.84 19.03
CA ASP A 143 -2.10 8.67 20.06
C ASP A 143 -0.92 7.95 20.70
N GLY A 144 0.16 8.69 20.89
CA GLY A 144 1.40 8.18 21.47
C GLY A 144 2.38 7.56 20.48
N LEU A 145 2.01 7.37 19.21
CA LEU A 145 2.95 7.01 18.15
C LEU A 145 3.66 8.27 17.61
N PRO A 146 4.92 8.15 17.15
CA PRO A 146 5.61 9.26 16.52
C PRO A 146 5.03 9.58 15.14
N GLN A 147 5.20 10.82 14.71
CA GLN A 147 5.12 11.18 13.29
C GLN A 147 6.31 10.57 12.55
N VAL A 148 6.10 10.18 11.30
CA VAL A 148 7.16 9.58 10.47
C VAL A 148 7.42 10.45 9.25
N GLU A 149 8.69 10.80 9.00
CA GLU A 149 9.05 11.45 7.75
C GLU A 149 9.05 10.43 6.62
N LEU A 150 8.14 10.61 5.67
CA LEU A 150 8.01 9.77 4.48
C LEU A 150 8.12 10.62 3.21
N LYS A 151 8.12 9.94 2.09
CA LYS A 151 8.06 10.51 0.75
C LYS A 151 6.83 9.98 0.03
N ILE A 152 6.24 10.81 -0.82
CA ILE A 152 5.18 10.37 -1.74
C ILE A 152 5.79 9.90 -3.05
N MET A 153 5.28 8.79 -3.56
CA MET A 153 5.52 8.35 -4.94
C MET A 153 4.19 8.25 -5.69
N THR A 154 4.19 8.62 -6.96
CA THR A 154 3.00 8.59 -7.82
C THR A 154 3.36 8.45 -9.30
N ASP A 155 2.43 7.92 -10.11
CA ASP A 155 2.45 7.99 -11.57
C ASP A 155 1.51 9.08 -12.13
N TRP A 156 1.02 9.97 -11.29
CA TRP A 156 0.22 11.12 -11.68
C TRP A 156 1.12 12.25 -12.20
N GLU A 157 1.10 12.51 -13.51
CA GLU A 157 1.98 13.51 -14.15
C GLU A 157 1.68 14.94 -13.66
N ASP A 158 0.40 15.33 -13.65
CA ASP A 158 -0.06 16.66 -13.21
C ASP A 158 -0.59 16.62 -11.77
N TYR A 159 0.18 16.02 -10.87
CA TYR A 159 -0.24 15.84 -9.48
C TYR A 159 -0.44 17.15 -8.73
N ASP A 160 -1.42 17.18 -7.83
CA ASP A 160 -1.59 18.21 -6.82
C ASP A 160 -1.17 17.64 -5.45
N PHE A 161 0.05 17.97 -5.01
CA PHE A 161 0.58 17.51 -3.74
C PHE A 161 -0.28 17.95 -2.54
N ARG A 162 -0.88 19.15 -2.59
CA ARG A 162 -1.74 19.64 -1.50
C ARG A 162 -3.01 18.81 -1.41
N LEU A 163 -3.60 18.48 -2.56
CA LEU A 163 -4.77 17.61 -2.63
C LEU A 163 -4.44 16.21 -2.10
N ILE A 164 -3.31 15.62 -2.53
CA ILE A 164 -2.87 14.31 -2.05
C ILE A 164 -2.75 14.35 -0.52
N LYS A 165 -1.92 15.27 0.00
CA LYS A 165 -1.69 15.40 1.44
C LYS A 165 -2.97 15.61 2.24
N HIS A 166 -3.82 16.55 1.80
CA HIS A 166 -5.11 16.84 2.46
C HIS A 166 -6.00 15.60 2.50
N THR A 167 -6.11 14.88 1.38
CA THR A 167 -6.93 13.67 1.27
C THR A 167 -6.45 12.56 2.19
N LEU A 168 -5.14 12.30 2.23
CA LEU A 168 -4.56 11.30 3.12
C LEU A 168 -4.75 11.68 4.58
N TYR A 169 -4.45 12.91 4.97
CA TYR A 169 -4.61 13.39 6.35
C TYR A 169 -6.06 13.22 6.83
N LYS A 170 -7.03 13.66 6.01
CA LYS A 170 -8.43 13.64 6.36
C LYS A 170 -9.03 12.22 6.42
N HIS A 171 -8.76 11.39 5.42
CA HIS A 171 -9.47 10.12 5.23
C HIS A 171 -8.71 8.89 5.70
N VAL A 172 -7.38 8.94 5.68
CA VAL A 172 -6.55 7.82 6.12
C VAL A 172 -6.15 7.97 7.59
N TYR A 173 -5.70 9.18 7.97
CA TYR A 173 -5.16 9.43 9.30
C TYR A 173 -6.16 10.13 10.25
N ASN A 174 -7.33 10.57 9.75
CA ASN A 174 -8.35 11.29 10.52
C ASN A 174 -7.81 12.57 11.21
N VAL A 175 -6.86 13.24 10.57
CA VAL A 175 -6.28 14.50 11.03
C VAL A 175 -6.83 15.63 10.16
N LEU A 176 -7.36 16.66 10.80
CA LEU A 176 -7.72 17.89 10.08
C LEU A 176 -6.43 18.66 9.77
N PRO A 177 -6.19 19.03 8.51
CA PRO A 177 -5.02 19.80 8.10
C PRO A 177 -5.08 21.25 8.58
#